data_99f5e9e9f84b6c6b0ebdc84f16917896
#
_entry.id   99f5e9e9f84b6c6b0ebdc84f16917896
#
_cell.length_a   1.000
_cell.length_b   1.000
_cell.length_c   1.000
_cell.angle_alpha   90.00
_cell.angle_beta   90.00
_cell.angle_gamma   90.00
#
_symmetry.space_group_name_H-M   'P 1'
#
loop_
_entity.id
_entity.type
_entity.pdbx_description
1 polymer ?
#
loop_
_entity_poly.entity_id
_entity_poly.type
_entity_poly.pdbx_seq_one_letter_code
_entity_poly.pdbx_strand_id
1 'polypeptide(L)'
;MLSVKRLNLDSSWHIKFDSGNFIIDPWLIGSEIDGFKWLNQQWHIKEPVKVENLPSYDFLLISQNYEDHCHINTLKEISEDKPILATEKAFKKLRKEFPKRNITLLNDNKEIKYNDLTFITFRPDKVLDPIYYAVVIINKNNEAIFYAPHGFVLNDSQLSMIKKFSVSLLITTFT
;
A
#
# COMPACT_ATOMS: atom_id res chain seq x y z
N MET A 1 -8.00 18.40 -4.39
CA MET A 1 -9.06 17.44 -4.86
C MET A 1 -8.49 16.02 -4.77
N LEU A 2 -9.22 15.08 -4.17
CA LEU A 2 -8.85 13.65 -4.13
C LEU A 2 -9.33 12.97 -5.43
N SER A 3 -8.43 12.25 -6.11
CA SER A 3 -8.76 11.37 -7.24
C SER A 3 -8.22 9.97 -6.97
N VAL A 4 -9.03 8.97 -7.23
CA VAL A 4 -8.70 7.55 -7.00
C VAL A 4 -8.98 6.76 -8.27
N LYS A 5 -7.99 6.04 -8.76
CA LYS A 5 -8.11 5.18 -9.94
C LYS A 5 -7.64 3.78 -9.59
N ARG A 6 -8.48 2.79 -9.85
CA ARG A 6 -8.12 1.38 -9.71
C ARG A 6 -7.24 0.95 -10.89
N LEU A 7 -6.13 0.25 -10.64
CA LEU A 7 -5.18 -0.19 -11.66
C LEU A 7 -5.34 -1.67 -12.03
N ASN A 8 -5.83 -2.48 -11.09
CA ASN A 8 -6.27 -3.87 -11.31
C ASN A 8 -7.60 -4.11 -10.57
N LEU A 9 -8.16 -5.32 -10.63
CA LEU A 9 -9.38 -5.66 -9.87
C LEU A 9 -9.10 -6.09 -8.43
N ASP A 10 -7.87 -5.97 -7.98
CA ASP A 10 -7.41 -6.34 -6.66
C ASP A 10 -6.95 -5.13 -5.85
N SER A 11 -5.73 -5.12 -5.39
CA SER A 11 -5.16 -4.20 -4.41
C SER A 11 -4.52 -2.94 -5.01
N SER A 12 -4.34 -2.86 -6.34
CA SER A 12 -3.54 -1.81 -6.96
C SER A 12 -4.33 -0.54 -7.24
N TRP A 13 -3.89 0.57 -6.65
CA TRP A 13 -4.55 1.87 -6.75
C TRP A 13 -3.58 2.98 -7.10
N HIS A 14 -4.02 3.90 -7.94
CA HIS A 14 -3.39 5.20 -8.13
C HIS A 14 -4.19 6.25 -7.36
N ILE A 15 -3.52 6.96 -6.46
CA ILE A 15 -4.08 7.99 -5.61
C ILE A 15 -3.43 9.32 -5.96
N LYS A 16 -4.27 10.33 -6.19
CA LYS A 16 -3.84 11.71 -6.34
C LYS A 16 -4.52 12.56 -5.29
N PHE A 17 -3.75 13.04 -4.34
CA PHE A 17 -4.10 14.11 -3.41
C PHE A 17 -3.55 15.45 -3.93
N ASP A 18 -4.02 16.55 -3.38
CA ASP A 18 -3.44 17.87 -3.68
C ASP A 18 -1.95 17.94 -3.27
N SER A 19 -1.55 17.13 -2.28
CA SER A 19 -0.20 17.11 -1.70
C SER A 19 0.67 15.93 -2.15
N GLY A 20 0.18 15.06 -3.04
CA GLY A 20 0.97 13.91 -3.50
C GLY A 20 0.23 13.03 -4.48
N ASN A 21 1.01 12.30 -5.25
CA ASN A 21 0.54 11.44 -6.33
C ASN A 21 1.32 10.13 -6.26
N PHE A 22 0.65 9.00 -5.98
CA PHE A 22 1.34 7.75 -5.70
C PHE A 22 0.51 6.53 -6.09
N ILE A 23 1.20 5.40 -6.20
CA ILE A 23 0.58 4.09 -6.46
C ILE A 23 0.70 3.23 -5.20
N ILE A 24 -0.41 2.57 -4.85
CA ILE A 24 -0.48 1.60 -3.75
C ILE A 24 -0.48 0.20 -4.34
N ASP A 25 0.34 -0.69 -3.76
CA ASP A 25 0.36 -2.14 -3.95
C ASP A 25 0.28 -2.58 -5.41
N PRO A 26 1.24 -2.23 -6.28
CA PRO A 26 1.17 -2.55 -7.70
C PRO A 26 1.42 -4.04 -7.99
N TRP A 27 0.35 -4.77 -8.32
CA TRP A 27 0.41 -6.07 -8.98
C TRP A 27 -0.23 -5.93 -10.37
N LEU A 28 0.60 -5.80 -11.42
CA LEU A 28 0.18 -5.38 -12.75
C LEU A 28 0.57 -6.36 -13.86
N ILE A 29 1.35 -7.39 -13.54
CA ILE A 29 1.81 -8.38 -14.51
C ILE A 29 1.73 -9.79 -13.94
N GLY A 30 1.51 -10.76 -14.80
CA GLY A 30 1.59 -12.18 -14.46
C GLY A 30 0.56 -12.64 -13.43
N SER A 31 0.93 -13.68 -12.71
CA SER A 31 0.14 -14.26 -11.62
C SER A 31 0.84 -14.03 -10.30
N GLU A 32 0.09 -13.97 -9.22
CA GLU A 32 0.63 -14.05 -7.88
C GLU A 32 0.63 -15.50 -7.38
N ILE A 33 1.56 -15.83 -6.51
CA ILE A 33 1.70 -17.16 -5.91
C ILE A 33 1.93 -16.96 -4.42
N ASP A 34 0.92 -17.30 -3.62
CA ASP A 34 1.07 -17.31 -2.18
C ASP A 34 1.36 -18.73 -1.68
N GLY A 35 2.63 -18.97 -1.30
CA GLY A 35 3.14 -20.27 -0.88
C GLY A 35 3.52 -21.16 -2.05
N PHE A 36 2.67 -22.11 -2.44
CA PHE A 36 2.97 -23.09 -3.47
C PHE A 36 2.11 -22.88 -4.71
N LYS A 37 2.74 -22.82 -5.89
CA LYS A 37 2.08 -22.61 -7.20
C LYS A 37 0.93 -23.59 -7.45
N TRP A 38 1.05 -24.85 -7.05
CA TRP A 38 0.03 -25.87 -7.24
C TRP A 38 -1.16 -25.74 -6.27
N LEU A 39 -1.00 -24.99 -5.18
CA LEU A 39 -2.02 -24.80 -4.14
C LEU A 39 -2.75 -23.45 -4.30
N ASN A 40 -1.98 -22.39 -4.51
CA ASN A 40 -2.52 -21.03 -4.56
C ASN A 40 -1.78 -20.20 -5.60
N GLN A 41 -2.30 -20.21 -6.82
CA GLN A 41 -1.88 -19.30 -7.88
C GLN A 41 -3.09 -18.55 -8.39
N GLN A 42 -3.04 -17.22 -8.33
CA GLN A 42 -4.11 -16.35 -8.77
C GLN A 42 -3.70 -15.58 -10.02
N TRP A 43 -4.67 -15.30 -10.88
CA TRP A 43 -4.51 -14.61 -12.14
C TRP A 43 -5.46 -13.41 -12.19
N HIS A 44 -5.06 -12.39 -12.92
CA HIS A 44 -5.98 -11.28 -13.19
C HIS A 44 -7.20 -11.76 -13.98
N ILE A 45 -8.40 -11.55 -13.44
CA ILE A 45 -9.67 -11.81 -14.12
C ILE A 45 -9.86 -10.83 -15.30
N LYS A 46 -9.37 -9.60 -15.12
CA LYS A 46 -9.34 -8.55 -16.14
C LYS A 46 -7.92 -8.01 -16.26
N GLU A 47 -7.47 -7.78 -17.49
CA GLU A 47 -6.14 -7.20 -17.72
C GLU A 47 -5.95 -5.90 -16.92
N PRO A 48 -4.89 -5.81 -16.09
CA PRO A 48 -4.59 -4.60 -15.35
C PRO A 48 -4.06 -3.50 -16.27
N VAL A 49 -3.89 -2.31 -15.71
CA VAL A 49 -3.20 -1.23 -16.43
C VAL A 49 -1.76 -1.66 -16.66
N LYS A 50 -1.29 -1.59 -17.90
CA LYS A 50 0.09 -1.92 -18.26
C LYS A 50 1.07 -0.95 -17.61
N VAL A 51 2.27 -1.42 -17.26
CA VAL A 51 3.28 -0.61 -16.57
C VAL A 51 3.66 0.64 -17.38
N GLU A 52 3.80 0.52 -18.69
CA GLU A 52 4.09 1.64 -19.59
C GLU A 52 2.95 2.68 -19.70
N ASN A 53 1.74 2.31 -19.31
CA ASN A 53 0.55 3.18 -19.34
C ASN A 53 0.15 3.68 -17.94
N LEU A 54 1.03 3.52 -16.96
CA LEU A 54 0.77 4.06 -15.62
C LEU A 54 0.67 5.60 -15.68
N PRO A 55 -0.28 6.20 -14.95
CA PRO A 55 -0.29 7.64 -14.77
C PRO A 55 0.99 8.09 -14.08
N SER A 56 1.39 9.34 -14.22
CA SER A 56 2.54 9.88 -13.48
C SER A 56 2.32 9.73 -11.98
N TYR A 57 3.38 9.42 -11.24
CA TYR A 57 3.35 9.28 -9.78
C TYR A 57 4.74 9.63 -9.21
N ASP A 58 4.75 10.00 -7.92
CA ASP A 58 5.97 10.46 -7.24
C ASP A 58 6.67 9.32 -6.50
N PHE A 59 5.92 8.39 -5.92
CA PHE A 59 6.43 7.26 -5.15
C PHE A 59 5.43 6.08 -5.15
N LEU A 60 5.88 4.95 -4.60
CA LEU A 60 5.07 3.76 -4.35
C LEU A 60 4.82 3.60 -2.86
N LEU A 61 3.64 3.13 -2.49
CA LEU A 61 3.30 2.67 -1.14
C LEU A 61 3.05 1.16 -1.19
N ILE A 62 3.81 0.39 -0.41
CA ILE A 62 3.62 -1.06 -0.26
C ILE A 62 3.12 -1.35 1.15
N SER A 63 1.86 -1.74 1.24
CA SER A 63 1.17 -1.91 2.52
C SER A 63 1.35 -3.28 3.15
N GLN A 64 1.52 -4.33 2.34
CA GLN A 64 1.62 -5.72 2.79
C GLN A 64 2.83 -6.40 2.14
N ASN A 65 3.25 -7.54 2.70
CA ASN A 65 4.34 -8.36 2.14
C ASN A 65 3.88 -9.48 1.22
N TYR A 66 2.57 -9.70 1.08
CA TYR A 66 1.98 -10.72 0.20
C TYR A 66 2.16 -10.37 -1.27
N GLU A 67 2.10 -11.38 -2.15
CA GLU A 67 2.44 -11.22 -3.57
C GLU A 67 1.45 -10.29 -4.31
N ASP A 68 0.18 -10.31 -3.95
CA ASP A 68 -0.88 -9.44 -4.48
C ASP A 68 -0.69 -7.95 -4.12
N HIS A 69 0.16 -7.64 -3.13
CA HIS A 69 0.51 -6.27 -2.71
C HIS A 69 1.97 -5.91 -3.01
N CYS A 70 2.90 -6.83 -2.70
CA CYS A 70 4.33 -6.64 -2.88
C CYS A 70 4.82 -7.54 -4.01
N HIS A 71 4.34 -7.27 -5.23
CA HIS A 71 4.64 -8.08 -6.41
C HIS A 71 6.00 -7.74 -7.00
N ILE A 72 6.99 -8.56 -6.70
CA ILE A 72 8.39 -8.30 -7.05
C ILE A 72 8.59 -8.15 -8.56
N ASN A 73 7.90 -8.96 -9.38
CA ASN A 73 8.04 -8.87 -10.83
C ASN A 73 7.50 -7.54 -11.38
N THR A 74 6.35 -7.06 -10.90
CA THR A 74 5.87 -5.71 -11.26
C THR A 74 6.87 -4.63 -10.82
N LEU A 75 7.43 -4.74 -9.62
CA LEU A 75 8.37 -3.74 -9.09
C LEU A 75 9.70 -3.72 -9.85
N LYS A 76 10.10 -4.80 -10.53
CA LYS A 76 11.25 -4.84 -11.44
C LYS A 76 11.01 -4.11 -12.76
N GLU A 77 9.75 -4.10 -13.24
CA GLU A 77 9.37 -3.37 -14.45
C GLU A 77 9.15 -1.86 -14.19
N ILE A 78 8.89 -1.50 -12.94
CA ILE A 78 8.73 -0.10 -12.53
C ILE A 78 10.12 0.53 -12.33
N SER A 79 10.28 1.75 -12.85
CA SER A 79 11.55 2.51 -12.75
C SER A 79 12.12 2.55 -11.33
N GLU A 80 13.43 2.28 -11.20
CA GLU A 80 14.13 2.22 -9.91
C GLU A 80 14.32 3.59 -9.24
N ASP A 81 14.18 4.69 -9.99
CA ASP A 81 14.25 6.06 -9.46
C ASP A 81 13.07 6.42 -8.56
N LYS A 82 11.95 5.67 -8.67
CA LYS A 82 10.78 5.90 -7.84
C LYS A 82 10.98 5.34 -6.43
N PRO A 83 10.95 6.20 -5.39
CA PRO A 83 11.09 5.75 -4.02
C PRO A 83 9.88 4.92 -3.59
N ILE A 84 10.11 4.05 -2.60
CA ILE A 84 9.09 3.18 -2.02
C ILE A 84 8.92 3.51 -0.54
N LEU A 85 7.69 3.69 -0.09
CA LEU A 85 7.30 3.67 1.32
C LEU A 85 6.72 2.30 1.63
N ALA A 86 7.13 1.68 2.72
CA ALA A 86 6.71 0.32 3.02
C ALA A 86 6.46 0.08 4.51
N THR A 87 5.44 -0.71 4.82
CA THR A 87 5.23 -1.27 6.16
C THR A 87 6.36 -2.22 6.54
N GLU A 88 6.52 -2.55 7.81
CA GLU A 88 7.69 -3.26 8.33
C GLU A 88 7.99 -4.57 7.59
N LYS A 89 6.99 -5.42 7.37
CA LYS A 89 7.21 -6.71 6.69
C LYS A 89 7.50 -6.55 5.20
N ALA A 90 6.82 -5.65 4.54
CA ALA A 90 7.09 -5.30 3.14
C ALA A 90 8.49 -4.70 2.99
N PHE A 91 8.90 -3.82 3.90
CA PHE A 91 10.24 -3.23 3.92
C PHE A 91 11.33 -4.30 3.98
N LYS A 92 11.20 -5.29 4.89
CA LYS A 92 12.18 -6.39 5.03
C LYS A 92 12.29 -7.22 3.74
N LYS A 93 11.17 -7.54 3.09
CA LYS A 93 11.12 -8.24 1.79
C LYS A 93 11.80 -7.40 0.70
N LEU A 94 11.40 -6.14 0.58
CA LEU A 94 11.90 -5.23 -0.46
C LEU A 94 13.41 -4.94 -0.31
N ARG A 95 13.93 -4.78 0.91
CA ARG A 95 15.36 -4.58 1.15
C ARG A 95 16.21 -5.77 0.71
N LYS A 96 15.67 -6.98 0.82
CA LYS A 96 16.34 -8.18 0.32
C LYS A 96 16.39 -8.24 -1.21
N GLU A 97 15.27 -7.89 -1.86
CA GLU A 97 15.13 -7.96 -3.32
C GLU A 97 15.76 -6.76 -4.04
N PHE A 98 15.70 -5.57 -3.42
CA PHE A 98 16.17 -4.30 -3.97
C PHE A 98 17.09 -3.55 -2.99
N PRO A 99 18.31 -4.06 -2.71
CA PRO A 99 19.18 -3.51 -1.65
C PRO A 99 19.61 -2.06 -1.90
N LYS A 100 19.64 -1.62 -3.16
CA LYS A 100 20.10 -0.27 -3.55
C LYS A 100 18.95 0.73 -3.74
N ARG A 101 17.69 0.27 -3.81
CA ARG A 101 16.52 1.13 -4.06
C ARG A 101 16.25 2.03 -2.85
N ASN A 102 15.76 3.23 -3.10
CA ASN A 102 15.32 4.14 -2.03
C ASN A 102 14.02 3.62 -1.43
N ILE A 103 14.10 3.04 -0.21
CA ILE A 103 12.95 2.48 0.50
C ILE A 103 12.90 3.06 1.90
N THR A 104 11.78 3.68 2.23
CA THR A 104 11.49 4.28 3.53
C THR A 104 10.59 3.34 4.35
N LEU A 105 11.00 3.04 5.58
CA LEU A 105 10.20 2.26 6.53
C LEU A 105 9.11 3.15 7.15
N LEU A 106 7.87 2.69 7.06
CA LEU A 106 6.76 3.23 7.85
C LEU A 106 6.68 2.46 9.18
N ASN A 107 7.11 3.11 10.26
CA ASN A 107 7.07 2.50 11.59
C ASN A 107 5.66 2.48 12.16
N ASP A 108 5.27 1.37 12.79
CA ASP A 108 3.94 1.17 13.36
C ASP A 108 3.62 2.19 14.45
N ASN A 109 2.37 2.65 14.44
CA ASN A 109 1.81 3.61 15.41
C ASN A 109 2.60 4.93 15.51
N LYS A 110 3.32 5.31 14.43
CA LYS A 110 4.06 6.57 14.34
C LYS A 110 3.63 7.37 13.13
N GLU A 111 3.60 8.68 13.29
CA GLU A 111 3.44 9.62 12.19
C GLU A 111 4.76 9.75 11.44
N ILE A 112 4.77 9.36 10.18
CA ILE A 112 5.93 9.50 9.28
C ILE A 112 5.57 10.51 8.21
N LYS A 113 6.31 11.60 8.15
CA LYS A 113 6.15 12.62 7.10
C LYS A 113 6.98 12.25 5.88
N TYR A 114 6.35 12.32 4.73
CA TYR A 114 7.00 12.15 3.44
C TYR A 114 6.38 13.12 2.43
N ASN A 115 7.19 14.04 1.90
CA ASN A 115 6.71 15.21 1.17
C ASN A 115 5.65 15.96 2.01
N ASP A 116 4.54 16.36 1.42
CA ASP A 116 3.42 17.04 2.08
C ASP A 116 2.35 16.08 2.62
N LEU A 117 2.69 14.79 2.77
CA LEU A 117 1.82 13.76 3.31
C LEU A 117 2.34 13.24 4.66
N THR A 118 1.42 12.82 5.50
CA THR A 118 1.72 12.09 6.74
C THR A 118 1.13 10.69 6.65
N PHE A 119 1.90 9.69 7.02
CA PHE A 119 1.52 8.28 7.03
C PHE A 119 1.51 7.77 8.46
N ILE A 120 0.47 6.99 8.80
CA ILE A 120 0.39 6.24 10.06
C ILE A 120 0.07 4.80 9.69
N THR A 121 0.89 3.85 10.13
CA THR A 121 0.62 2.42 9.92
C THR A 121 0.13 1.80 11.21
N PHE A 122 -0.86 0.92 11.10
CA PHE A 122 -1.37 0.13 12.21
C PHE A 122 -1.15 -1.34 11.93
N ARG A 123 -0.67 -2.02 12.95
CA ARG A 123 -0.54 -3.47 12.99
C ARG A 123 -1.63 -4.05 13.87
N PRO A 124 -2.22 -5.22 13.52
CA PRO A 124 -3.16 -5.92 14.40
C PRO A 124 -2.53 -6.26 15.76
N ASP A 125 -3.31 -6.15 16.83
CA ASP A 125 -2.83 -6.45 18.19
C ASP A 125 -2.68 -7.95 18.46
N LYS A 126 -3.38 -8.80 17.72
CA LYS A 126 -3.37 -10.25 17.93
C LYS A 126 -2.15 -10.90 17.30
N VAL A 127 -1.37 -11.61 18.11
CA VAL A 127 -0.12 -12.26 17.69
C VAL A 127 -0.34 -13.41 16.69
N LEU A 128 -1.51 -14.03 16.71
CA LEU A 128 -1.87 -15.17 15.86
C LEU A 128 -2.61 -14.81 14.57
N ASP A 129 -3.03 -13.56 14.42
CA ASP A 129 -3.67 -13.12 13.19
C ASP A 129 -2.65 -12.92 12.08
N PRO A 130 -2.99 -13.19 10.81
CA PRO A 130 -2.21 -12.73 9.69
C PRO A 130 -1.93 -11.24 9.86
N ILE A 131 -0.66 -10.83 9.66
CA ILE A 131 -0.30 -9.42 9.88
C ILE A 131 -0.74 -8.62 8.67
N TYR A 132 -1.98 -8.18 8.68
CA TYR A 132 -2.53 -7.23 7.72
C TYR A 132 -2.43 -5.82 8.30
N TYR A 133 -1.66 -4.97 7.65
CA TYR A 133 -1.51 -3.58 8.05
C TYR A 133 -2.69 -2.74 7.55
N ALA A 134 -3.06 -1.72 8.34
CA ALA A 134 -3.80 -0.59 7.81
C ALA A 134 -2.89 0.63 7.73
N VAL A 135 -3.14 1.48 6.74
CA VAL A 135 -2.37 2.72 6.52
C VAL A 135 -3.33 3.90 6.46
N VAL A 136 -3.09 4.90 7.29
CA VAL A 136 -3.75 6.21 7.20
C VAL A 136 -2.82 7.14 6.44
N ILE A 137 -3.34 7.77 5.40
CA ILE A 137 -2.60 8.70 4.54
C ILE A 137 -3.28 10.06 4.67
N ILE A 138 -2.57 11.05 5.19
CA ILE A 138 -3.12 12.33 5.60
C ILE A 138 -2.46 13.43 4.78
N ASN A 139 -3.26 14.34 4.21
CA ASN A 139 -2.77 15.51 3.50
C ASN A 139 -2.60 16.71 4.45
N LYS A 140 -2.03 17.80 3.93
CA LYS A 140 -1.82 19.06 4.67
C LYS A 140 -3.10 19.72 5.21
N ASN A 141 -4.27 19.34 4.71
CA ASN A 141 -5.57 19.87 5.13
C ASN A 141 -6.26 18.97 6.17
N ASN A 142 -5.54 17.99 6.73
CA ASN A 142 -6.06 16.97 7.65
C ASN A 142 -7.15 16.06 7.04
N GLU A 143 -7.26 16.01 5.72
CA GLU A 143 -8.06 14.98 5.05
C GLU A 143 -7.28 13.68 4.99
N ALA A 144 -7.93 12.56 5.27
CA ALA A 144 -7.29 11.27 5.35
C ALA A 144 -7.96 10.22 4.46
N ILE A 145 -7.14 9.33 3.93
CA ILE A 145 -7.55 8.03 3.37
C ILE A 145 -7.21 6.97 4.40
N PHE A 146 -8.16 6.11 4.70
CA PHE A 146 -7.93 4.90 5.48
C PHE A 146 -7.87 3.70 4.54
N TYR A 147 -6.68 3.15 4.36
CA TYR A 147 -6.41 1.99 3.51
C TYR A 147 -6.24 0.73 4.37
N ALA A 148 -7.18 -0.21 4.25
CA ALA A 148 -7.19 -1.46 4.99
C ALA A 148 -7.67 -2.61 4.07
N PRO A 149 -6.83 -3.08 3.13
CA PRO A 149 -7.24 -3.96 2.04
C PRO A 149 -7.84 -5.29 2.49
N HIS A 150 -7.48 -5.78 3.67
CA HIS A 150 -8.03 -7.03 4.24
C HIS A 150 -8.99 -6.79 5.41
N GLY A 151 -9.49 -5.55 5.54
CA GLY A 151 -10.18 -5.12 6.75
C GLY A 151 -9.22 -4.88 7.92
N PHE A 152 -9.68 -4.15 8.91
CA PHE A 152 -8.88 -3.85 10.10
C PHE A 152 -9.78 -3.46 11.27
N VAL A 153 -9.57 -4.06 12.42
CA VAL A 153 -10.26 -3.68 13.66
C VAL A 153 -9.32 -2.79 14.47
N LEU A 154 -9.71 -1.52 14.60
CA LEU A 154 -8.97 -0.54 15.39
C LEU A 154 -9.21 -0.75 16.88
N ASN A 155 -8.14 -0.73 17.67
CA ASN A 155 -8.27 -0.58 19.12
C ASN A 155 -8.51 0.90 19.51
N ASP A 156 -8.81 1.15 20.79
CA ASP A 156 -9.15 2.50 21.28
C ASP A 156 -8.03 3.51 21.09
N SER A 157 -6.77 3.09 21.24
CA SER A 157 -5.59 3.94 21.02
C SER A 157 -5.47 4.34 19.54
N GLN A 158 -5.57 3.37 18.64
CA GLN A 158 -5.52 3.59 17.20
C GLN A 158 -6.70 4.46 16.72
N LEU A 159 -7.90 4.17 17.23
CA LEU A 159 -9.09 4.98 16.94
C LEU A 159 -8.90 6.44 17.40
N SER A 160 -8.29 6.64 18.57
CA SER A 160 -8.01 7.99 19.11
C SER A 160 -6.99 8.75 18.24
N MET A 161 -6.05 8.06 17.61
CA MET A 161 -5.13 8.66 16.64
C MET A 161 -5.84 9.12 15.37
N ILE A 162 -6.78 8.33 14.85
CA ILE A 162 -7.50 8.64 13.60
C ILE A 162 -8.55 9.74 13.79
N LYS A 163 -9.21 9.81 14.95
CA LYS A 163 -10.25 10.83 15.24
C LYS A 163 -9.80 12.29 15.07
N LYS A 164 -8.50 12.53 14.99
CA LYS A 164 -7.93 13.86 14.75
C LYS A 164 -8.08 14.32 13.30
N PHE A 165 -8.36 13.40 12.36
CA PHE A 165 -8.36 13.65 10.93
C PHE A 165 -9.74 13.46 10.33
N SER A 166 -10.00 14.13 9.22
CA SER A 166 -11.22 13.95 8.43
C SER A 166 -11.03 12.80 7.46
N VAL A 167 -11.49 11.59 7.81
CA VAL A 167 -11.42 10.43 6.91
C VAL A 167 -12.46 10.60 5.81
N SER A 168 -12.00 10.95 4.60
CA SER A 168 -12.84 11.18 3.43
C SER A 168 -12.99 9.94 2.54
N LEU A 169 -12.12 8.93 2.70
CA LEU A 169 -12.15 7.70 1.91
C LEU A 169 -11.69 6.51 2.74
N LEU A 170 -12.45 5.43 2.67
CA LEU A 170 -12.08 4.09 3.14
C LEU A 170 -11.88 3.18 1.93
N ILE A 171 -10.69 2.58 1.80
CA ILE A 171 -10.41 1.53 0.83
C ILE A 171 -10.25 0.22 1.59
N THR A 172 -11.16 -0.70 1.37
CA THR A 172 -11.16 -2.03 2.01
C THR A 172 -11.78 -3.05 1.07
N THR A 173 -11.50 -4.33 1.29
CA THR A 173 -12.20 -5.44 0.65
C THR A 173 -13.34 -5.90 1.55
N PHE A 174 -14.43 -6.37 0.94
CA PHE A 174 -15.47 -7.10 1.62
C PHE A 174 -15.16 -8.59 1.42
N THR A 175 -14.80 -9.26 2.48
CA THR A 175 -14.66 -10.72 2.52
C THR A 175 -15.83 -11.32 3.22
#